data_21e8ecf563a78dac6710c54bc09a2085
#
_entry.id   21e8ecf563a78dac6710c54bc09a2085
#
_cell.length_a   1.000
_cell.length_b   1.000
_cell.length_c   1.000
_cell.angle_alpha   90.00
_cell.angle_beta   90.00
_cell.angle_gamma   90.00
#
_symmetry.space_group_name_H-M   'P 1'
#
loop_
_entity.id
_entity.type
_entity.pdbx_description
1 polymer ?
#
loop_
_entity_poly.entity_id
_entity_poly.type
_entity_poly.pdbx_seq_one_letter_code
_entity_poly.pdbx_strand_id
1 'polypeptide(L)'
;VWALYEAEAKKEDLTVLLRWFQWAAKQWDDIAADEYVRAFPADLLELLEKVYRITGIPAMLKLARTLSASTMNWSGVLTATPIQTPVSKAVSAEELDAGLKKENGDLEGYYTRLALTTNAAALADGARAALARGWLNGSATEMNAAKTGWEKISRYHGAICGGLTANPMLAGGNPSTGIFNDTLGAWAEAFVCAGMGAHAV
;
A
#
# COMPACT_ATOMS: atom_id res chain seq x y z
N VAL A 1 17.61 7.50 3.00
CA VAL A 1 17.77 8.86 3.61
C VAL A 1 16.74 9.06 4.72
N TRP A 2 15.42 8.78 4.48
CA TRP A 2 14.41 8.98 5.54
C TRP A 2 14.72 8.14 6.80
N ALA A 3 15.01 6.86 6.65
CA ALA A 3 15.36 5.98 7.78
C ALA A 3 16.60 6.48 8.56
N LEU A 4 17.56 7.11 7.90
CA LEU A 4 18.69 7.75 8.58
C LEU A 4 18.24 8.96 9.38
N TYR A 5 17.37 9.78 8.82
CA TYR A 5 16.78 10.91 9.55
C TYR A 5 15.99 10.46 10.79
N GLU A 6 15.18 9.41 10.67
CA GLU A 6 14.45 8.85 11.82
C GLU A 6 15.40 8.31 12.91
N ALA A 7 16.52 7.71 12.51
CA ALA A 7 17.48 7.13 13.45
C ALA A 7 18.38 8.18 14.13
N GLU A 8 18.80 9.22 13.41
CA GLU A 8 19.85 10.13 13.84
C GLU A 8 19.39 11.58 14.01
N ALA A 9 18.18 11.93 13.54
CA ALA A 9 17.60 13.29 13.54
C ALA A 9 18.51 14.38 12.95
N LYS A 10 19.39 14.01 12.00
CA LYS A 10 20.32 14.94 11.36
C LYS A 10 19.60 15.81 10.33
N LYS A 11 19.78 17.12 10.43
CA LYS A 11 19.19 18.09 9.50
C LYS A 11 19.71 17.93 8.07
N GLU A 12 20.89 17.41 7.90
CA GLU A 12 21.52 17.15 6.60
C GLU A 12 20.70 16.13 5.79
N ASP A 13 20.20 15.08 6.42
CA ASP A 13 19.39 14.05 5.77
C ASP A 13 18.05 14.63 5.28
N LEU A 14 17.40 15.44 6.12
CA LEU A 14 16.20 16.15 5.72
C LEU A 14 16.47 17.12 4.55
N THR A 15 17.63 17.80 4.55
CA THR A 15 18.03 18.70 3.47
C THR A 15 18.18 17.95 2.14
N VAL A 16 18.75 16.74 2.17
CA VAL A 16 18.87 15.89 0.95
C VAL A 16 17.47 15.55 0.41
N LEU A 17 16.54 15.14 1.27
CA LEU A 17 15.17 14.85 0.86
C LEU A 17 14.46 16.07 0.25
N LEU A 18 14.59 17.23 0.89
CA LEU A 18 13.99 18.46 0.38
C LEU A 18 14.54 18.87 -0.99
N ARG A 19 15.86 18.71 -1.21
CA ARG A 19 16.49 18.94 -2.53
C ARG A 19 15.97 17.98 -3.57
N TRP A 20 15.78 16.70 -3.21
CA TRP A 20 15.19 15.72 -4.10
C TRP A 20 13.77 16.11 -4.49
N PHE A 21 12.93 16.48 -3.53
CA PHE A 21 11.57 16.93 -3.82
C PHE A 21 11.52 18.23 -4.64
N GLN A 22 12.46 19.16 -4.44
CA GLN A 22 12.59 20.36 -5.27
C GLN A 22 12.92 20.02 -6.73
N TRP A 23 13.75 19.01 -6.94
CA TRP A 23 14.04 18.50 -8.27
C TRP A 23 12.83 17.74 -8.83
N ALA A 24 12.26 16.80 -8.10
CA ALA A 24 11.13 15.99 -8.50
C ALA A 24 9.88 16.84 -8.82
N ALA A 25 9.68 17.97 -8.12
CA ALA A 25 8.56 18.87 -8.34
C ALA A 25 8.48 19.42 -9.77
N LYS A 26 9.61 19.47 -10.50
CA LYS A 26 9.66 19.92 -11.90
C LYS A 26 9.15 18.88 -12.90
N GLN A 27 9.09 17.62 -12.48
CA GLN A 27 8.66 16.47 -13.27
C GLN A 27 7.52 15.72 -12.56
N TRP A 28 6.82 16.42 -11.63
CA TRP A 28 5.87 15.74 -10.74
C TRP A 28 4.66 15.17 -11.48
N ASP A 29 4.21 15.84 -12.51
CA ASP A 29 3.08 15.37 -13.31
C ASP A 29 3.42 14.06 -14.04
N ASP A 30 4.66 13.92 -14.54
CA ASP A 30 5.13 12.68 -15.17
C ASP A 30 5.30 11.56 -14.11
N ILE A 31 5.86 11.87 -12.95
CA ILE A 31 6.00 10.92 -11.83
C ILE A 31 4.62 10.45 -11.36
N ALA A 32 3.68 11.36 -11.16
CA ALA A 32 2.33 11.04 -10.73
C ALA A 32 1.49 10.32 -11.79
N ALA A 33 1.87 10.42 -13.07
CA ALA A 33 1.26 9.70 -14.17
C ALA A 33 1.87 8.31 -14.41
N ASP A 34 3.05 8.02 -13.82
CA ASP A 34 3.69 6.72 -13.94
C ASP A 34 2.77 5.61 -13.40
N GLU A 35 2.66 4.56 -14.19
CA GLU A 35 1.72 3.48 -13.93
C GLU A 35 1.99 2.75 -12.62
N TYR A 36 3.27 2.47 -12.33
CA TYR A 36 3.66 1.77 -11.11
C TYR A 36 3.46 2.66 -9.88
N VAL A 37 3.82 3.93 -9.97
CA VAL A 37 3.62 4.91 -8.89
C VAL A 37 2.13 5.09 -8.57
N ARG A 38 1.27 5.08 -9.59
CA ARG A 38 -0.19 5.15 -9.40
C ARG A 38 -0.76 3.90 -8.73
N ALA A 39 -0.21 2.75 -9.06
CA ALA A 39 -0.63 1.48 -8.48
C ALA A 39 -0.13 1.30 -7.03
N PHE A 40 1.13 1.67 -6.76
CA PHE A 40 1.80 1.48 -5.46
C PHE A 40 2.37 2.80 -4.93
N PRO A 41 1.51 3.75 -4.52
CA PRO A 41 1.93 5.09 -4.14
C PRO A 41 2.32 5.22 -2.66
N ALA A 42 2.19 4.18 -1.85
CA ALA A 42 2.24 4.27 -0.39
C ALA A 42 3.53 4.92 0.11
N ASP A 43 4.68 4.41 -0.28
CA ASP A 43 5.97 4.93 0.19
C ASP A 43 6.16 6.42 -0.12
N LEU A 44 5.74 6.84 -1.30
CA LEU A 44 5.90 8.23 -1.72
C LEU A 44 4.89 9.15 -1.04
N LEU A 45 3.64 8.70 -0.86
CA LEU A 45 2.62 9.45 -0.14
C LEU A 45 2.98 9.62 1.33
N GLU A 46 3.41 8.54 1.98
CA GLU A 46 3.83 8.58 3.38
C GLU A 46 5.07 9.45 3.59
N LEU A 47 6.04 9.36 2.70
CA LEU A 47 7.24 10.19 2.79
C LEU A 47 6.88 11.67 2.68
N LEU A 48 6.01 12.06 1.75
CA LEU A 48 5.53 13.43 1.60
C LEU A 48 4.78 13.91 2.84
N GLU A 49 3.92 13.06 3.40
CA GLU A 49 3.19 13.34 4.63
C GLU A 49 4.14 13.57 5.81
N LYS A 50 5.08 12.66 6.04
CA LYS A 50 6.06 12.72 7.11
C LYS A 50 6.93 13.98 7.00
N VAL A 51 7.44 14.28 5.81
CA VAL A 51 8.22 15.51 5.56
C VAL A 51 7.38 16.76 5.78
N TYR A 52 6.11 16.78 5.33
CA TYR A 52 5.21 17.91 5.58
C TYR A 52 4.95 18.13 7.07
N ARG A 53 4.68 17.07 7.84
CA ARG A 53 4.44 17.19 9.29
C ARG A 53 5.62 17.79 10.05
N ILE A 54 6.87 17.48 9.62
CA ILE A 54 8.07 18.00 10.28
C ILE A 54 8.40 19.42 9.83
N THR A 55 8.22 19.73 8.54
CA THR A 55 8.70 20.98 7.96
C THR A 55 7.64 22.04 7.82
N GLY A 56 6.37 21.68 7.75
CA GLY A 56 5.26 22.58 7.43
C GLY A 56 5.28 23.14 6.01
N ILE A 57 6.16 22.63 5.12
CA ILE A 57 6.34 23.17 3.76
C ILE A 57 5.11 22.85 2.89
N PRO A 58 4.30 23.86 2.47
CA PRO A 58 3.06 23.62 1.73
C PRO A 58 3.26 22.90 0.38
N ALA A 59 4.44 23.04 -0.21
CA ALA A 59 4.77 22.36 -1.46
C ALA A 59 4.71 20.83 -1.32
N MET A 60 5.10 20.26 -0.18
CA MET A 60 5.01 18.81 0.07
C MET A 60 3.56 18.34 0.05
N LEU A 61 2.67 19.10 0.71
CA LEU A 61 1.23 18.78 0.70
C LEU A 61 0.62 18.89 -0.71
N LYS A 62 1.08 19.87 -1.51
CA LYS A 62 0.65 19.99 -2.90
C LYS A 62 1.06 18.78 -3.73
N LEU A 63 2.32 18.35 -3.64
CA LEU A 63 2.82 17.17 -4.34
C LEU A 63 2.04 15.90 -3.94
N ALA A 64 1.81 15.71 -2.63
CA ALA A 64 1.03 14.59 -2.12
C ALA A 64 -0.41 14.58 -2.66
N ARG A 65 -1.07 15.72 -2.75
CA ARG A 65 -2.44 15.83 -3.30
C ARG A 65 -2.47 15.54 -4.80
N THR A 66 -1.51 16.01 -5.56
CA THR A 66 -1.39 15.70 -6.99
C THR A 66 -1.25 14.19 -7.20
N LEU A 67 -0.35 13.55 -6.46
CA LEU A 67 -0.17 12.10 -6.53
C LEU A 67 -1.43 11.35 -6.08
N SER A 68 -2.00 11.71 -4.95
CA SER A 68 -3.22 11.09 -4.41
C SER A 68 -4.40 11.12 -5.39
N ALA A 69 -4.52 12.18 -6.18
CA ALA A 69 -5.58 12.31 -7.17
C ALA A 69 -5.43 11.32 -8.36
N SER A 70 -4.22 10.85 -8.65
CA SER A 70 -3.93 9.93 -9.76
C SER A 70 -3.84 8.45 -9.33
N THR A 71 -3.84 8.16 -8.03
CA THR A 71 -3.65 6.79 -7.51
C THR A 71 -4.86 5.90 -7.70
N MET A 72 -4.62 4.59 -7.71
CA MET A 72 -5.67 3.57 -7.68
C MET A 72 -6.60 3.73 -6.47
N ASN A 73 -7.83 3.28 -6.62
CA ASN A 73 -8.82 3.25 -5.54
C ASN A 73 -8.60 2.05 -4.61
N TRP A 74 -7.49 2.02 -3.89
CA TRP A 74 -7.18 0.95 -2.94
C TRP A 74 -8.24 0.77 -1.86
N SER A 75 -8.91 1.84 -1.43
CA SER A 75 -10.01 1.75 -0.46
C SER A 75 -11.16 0.90 -1.00
N GLY A 76 -11.51 1.07 -2.27
CA GLY A 76 -12.50 0.24 -2.96
C GLY A 76 -12.05 -1.23 -3.06
N VAL A 77 -10.80 -1.46 -3.47
CA VAL A 77 -10.22 -2.82 -3.55
C VAL A 77 -10.31 -3.54 -2.20
N LEU A 78 -9.84 -2.92 -1.13
CA LEU A 78 -9.81 -3.52 0.20
C LEU A 78 -11.21 -3.80 0.77
N THR A 79 -12.19 -2.97 0.44
CA THR A 79 -13.56 -3.13 0.96
C THR A 79 -14.42 -4.08 0.12
N ALA A 80 -14.28 -4.04 -1.20
CA ALA A 80 -15.16 -4.78 -2.13
C ALA A 80 -14.69 -6.21 -2.42
N THR A 81 -13.40 -6.51 -2.19
CA THR A 81 -12.83 -7.79 -2.63
C THR A 81 -13.38 -8.99 -1.88
N PRO A 82 -13.88 -10.02 -2.57
CA PRO A 82 -14.31 -11.29 -1.97
C PRO A 82 -13.07 -12.17 -1.68
N ILE A 83 -12.49 -12.04 -0.49
CA ILE A 83 -11.27 -12.76 -0.09
C ILE A 83 -11.64 -13.92 0.85
N GLN A 84 -12.54 -14.82 0.44
CA GLN A 84 -13.02 -15.87 1.35
C GLN A 84 -12.39 -17.24 1.10
N THR A 85 -11.77 -17.45 -0.06
CA THR A 85 -11.15 -18.74 -0.44
C THR A 85 -9.74 -18.54 -0.95
N PRO A 86 -8.85 -19.53 -0.78
CA PRO A 86 -7.53 -19.50 -1.41
C PRO A 86 -7.65 -19.28 -2.92
N VAL A 87 -6.82 -18.42 -3.48
CA VAL A 87 -6.83 -18.10 -4.92
C VAL A 87 -6.67 -19.37 -5.76
N SER A 88 -5.77 -20.27 -5.37
CA SER A 88 -5.56 -21.55 -6.06
C SER A 88 -6.78 -22.49 -6.12
N LYS A 89 -7.80 -22.23 -5.30
CA LYS A 89 -9.07 -22.98 -5.31
C LYS A 89 -10.19 -22.23 -6.00
N ALA A 90 -10.05 -20.90 -6.12
CA ALA A 90 -11.06 -20.04 -6.70
C ALA A 90 -10.87 -19.80 -8.19
N VAL A 91 -9.62 -19.90 -8.68
CA VAL A 91 -9.22 -19.56 -10.05
C VAL A 91 -8.34 -20.66 -10.62
N SER A 92 -8.59 -21.10 -11.83
CA SER A 92 -7.72 -22.04 -12.54
C SER A 92 -6.41 -21.38 -12.99
N ALA A 93 -5.39 -22.17 -13.33
CA ALA A 93 -4.13 -21.62 -13.84
C ALA A 93 -4.31 -20.85 -15.14
N GLU A 94 -5.21 -21.28 -16.01
CA GLU A 94 -5.53 -20.64 -17.28
C GLU A 94 -6.27 -19.29 -17.05
N GLU A 95 -7.22 -19.27 -16.13
CA GLU A 95 -7.93 -18.04 -15.76
C GLU A 95 -7.00 -17.05 -15.09
N LEU A 96 -6.07 -17.51 -14.26
CA LEU A 96 -5.05 -16.68 -13.63
C LEU A 96 -4.15 -16.02 -14.69
N ASP A 97 -3.62 -16.82 -15.62
CA ASP A 97 -2.77 -16.32 -16.71
C ASP A 97 -3.52 -15.34 -17.63
N ALA A 98 -4.76 -15.65 -17.96
CA ALA A 98 -5.61 -14.75 -18.74
C ALA A 98 -5.93 -13.44 -17.98
N GLY A 99 -6.19 -13.55 -16.68
CA GLY A 99 -6.51 -12.38 -15.82
C GLY A 99 -5.32 -11.47 -15.57
N LEU A 100 -4.09 -11.97 -15.69
CA LEU A 100 -2.86 -11.20 -15.54
C LEU A 100 -2.41 -10.51 -16.83
N LYS A 101 -3.07 -10.77 -17.97
CA LYS A 101 -2.79 -10.03 -19.21
C LYS A 101 -3.27 -8.59 -19.04
N LYS A 102 -2.33 -7.68 -19.26
CA LYS A 102 -2.63 -6.25 -19.23
C LYS A 102 -3.45 -5.86 -20.46
N GLU A 103 -4.67 -5.41 -20.23
CA GLU A 103 -5.50 -4.83 -21.27
C GLU A 103 -5.26 -3.32 -21.35
N ASN A 104 -5.29 -2.77 -22.54
CA ASN A 104 -5.09 -1.34 -22.75
C ASN A 104 -6.16 -0.52 -22.02
N GLY A 105 -5.72 0.30 -21.05
CA GLY A 105 -6.58 1.23 -20.32
C GLY A 105 -7.18 0.69 -19.01
N ASP A 106 -7.12 -0.61 -18.72
CA ASP A 106 -7.60 -1.17 -17.45
C ASP A 106 -6.47 -1.33 -16.41
N LEU A 107 -5.85 -0.21 -16.07
CA LEU A 107 -4.76 -0.16 -15.09
C LEU A 107 -5.20 -0.68 -13.72
N GLU A 108 -6.32 -0.18 -13.21
CA GLU A 108 -6.83 -0.52 -11.88
C GLU A 108 -7.22 -2.00 -11.80
N GLY A 109 -7.90 -2.52 -12.81
CA GLY A 109 -8.26 -3.93 -12.87
C GLY A 109 -7.04 -4.84 -12.94
N TYR A 110 -6.03 -4.48 -13.74
CA TYR A 110 -4.79 -5.25 -13.83
C TYR A 110 -4.06 -5.33 -12.49
N TYR A 111 -3.78 -4.21 -11.83
CA TYR A 111 -3.06 -4.22 -10.56
C TYR A 111 -3.89 -4.80 -9.41
N THR A 112 -5.21 -4.65 -9.45
CA THR A 112 -6.10 -5.34 -8.50
C THR A 112 -5.98 -6.86 -8.65
N ARG A 113 -6.05 -7.38 -9.86
CA ARG A 113 -5.86 -8.82 -10.12
C ARG A 113 -4.48 -9.29 -9.69
N LEU A 114 -3.43 -8.54 -10.04
CA LEU A 114 -2.05 -8.85 -9.64
C LEU A 114 -1.91 -8.93 -8.12
N ALA A 115 -2.40 -7.94 -7.39
CA ALA A 115 -2.34 -7.91 -5.93
C ALA A 115 -3.05 -9.10 -5.28
N LEU A 116 -4.21 -9.48 -5.82
CA LEU A 116 -5.03 -10.55 -5.26
C LEU A 116 -4.53 -11.95 -5.63
N THR A 117 -3.94 -12.12 -6.81
CA THR A 117 -3.63 -13.42 -7.36
C THR A 117 -2.17 -13.81 -7.26
N THR A 118 -1.25 -12.84 -7.30
CA THR A 118 0.19 -13.14 -7.34
C THR A 118 1.02 -12.40 -6.30
N ASN A 119 0.49 -11.34 -5.70
CA ASN A 119 1.26 -10.52 -4.77
C ASN A 119 0.40 -9.98 -3.61
N ALA A 120 0.23 -10.78 -2.58
CA ALA A 120 -0.50 -10.38 -1.37
C ALA A 120 0.16 -9.20 -0.63
N ALA A 121 1.47 -8.97 -0.79
CA ALA A 121 2.14 -7.80 -0.21
C ALA A 121 1.62 -6.48 -0.80
N ALA A 122 1.18 -6.48 -2.06
CA ALA A 122 0.57 -5.31 -2.69
C ALA A 122 -0.73 -4.87 -2.00
N LEU A 123 -1.44 -5.79 -1.33
CA LEU A 123 -2.63 -5.43 -0.53
C LEU A 123 -2.25 -4.65 0.72
N ALA A 124 -1.13 -4.99 1.35
CA ALA A 124 -0.62 -4.24 2.49
C ALA A 124 -0.14 -2.85 2.07
N ASP A 125 0.55 -2.74 0.94
CA ASP A 125 0.93 -1.46 0.34
C ASP A 125 -0.30 -0.63 -0.02
N GLY A 126 -1.32 -1.23 -0.60
CA GLY A 126 -2.61 -0.60 -0.87
C GLY A 126 -3.32 -0.10 0.40
N ALA A 127 -3.19 -0.80 1.52
CA ALA A 127 -3.72 -0.34 2.81
C ALA A 127 -3.00 0.91 3.30
N ARG A 128 -1.68 0.98 3.19
CA ARG A 128 -0.88 2.17 3.50
C ARG A 128 -1.29 3.35 2.61
N ALA A 129 -1.46 3.10 1.31
CA ALA A 129 -1.94 4.11 0.37
C ALA A 129 -3.34 4.64 0.73
N ALA A 130 -4.26 3.77 1.13
CA ALA A 130 -5.60 4.16 1.58
C ALA A 130 -5.55 5.03 2.85
N LEU A 131 -4.66 4.69 3.81
CA LEU A 131 -4.44 5.48 5.01
C LEU A 131 -3.89 6.87 4.70
N ALA A 132 -2.84 6.95 3.88
CA ALA A 132 -2.23 8.22 3.48
C ALA A 132 -3.23 9.12 2.73
N ARG A 133 -4.01 8.55 1.81
CA ARG A 133 -5.09 9.27 1.12
C ARG A 133 -6.17 9.75 2.08
N GLY A 134 -6.59 8.89 3.01
CA GLY A 134 -7.59 9.23 4.02
C GLY A 134 -7.15 10.40 4.88
N TRP A 135 -5.89 10.42 5.28
CA TRP A 135 -5.30 11.56 5.98
C TRP A 135 -5.30 12.83 5.14
N LEU A 136 -4.82 12.76 3.88
CA LEU A 136 -4.75 13.91 2.96
C LEU A 136 -6.12 14.53 2.66
N ASN A 137 -7.15 13.68 2.58
CA ASN A 137 -8.51 14.06 2.22
C ASN A 137 -9.43 14.29 3.43
N GLY A 138 -8.97 13.98 4.65
CA GLY A 138 -9.82 13.97 5.85
C GLY A 138 -10.91 12.91 5.80
N SER A 139 -10.69 11.80 5.09
CA SER A 139 -11.70 10.76 4.84
C SER A 139 -11.56 9.57 5.80
N ALA A 140 -12.43 9.51 6.80
CA ALA A 140 -12.50 8.36 7.70
C ALA A 140 -12.83 7.04 6.97
N THR A 141 -13.59 7.11 5.88
CA THR A 141 -13.91 5.94 5.06
C THR A 141 -12.66 5.33 4.43
N GLU A 142 -11.79 6.14 3.85
CA GLU A 142 -10.52 5.67 3.28
C GLU A 142 -9.59 5.10 4.36
N MET A 143 -9.49 5.75 5.51
CA MET A 143 -8.71 5.23 6.65
C MET A 143 -9.24 3.90 7.18
N ASN A 144 -10.56 3.76 7.31
CA ASN A 144 -11.17 2.51 7.76
C ASN A 144 -11.06 1.37 6.73
N ALA A 145 -10.84 1.66 5.46
CA ALA A 145 -10.66 0.64 4.43
C ALA A 145 -9.47 -0.28 4.71
N ALA A 146 -8.36 0.26 5.22
CA ALA A 146 -7.19 -0.53 5.60
C ALA A 146 -7.53 -1.54 6.71
N LYS A 147 -8.25 -1.10 7.75
CA LYS A 147 -8.71 -1.96 8.84
C LYS A 147 -9.64 -3.06 8.31
N THR A 148 -10.61 -2.69 7.50
CA THR A 148 -11.57 -3.63 6.91
C THR A 148 -10.85 -4.67 6.03
N GLY A 149 -9.88 -4.24 5.23
CA GLY A 149 -9.05 -5.13 4.42
C GLY A 149 -8.26 -6.12 5.28
N TRP A 150 -7.60 -5.63 6.33
CA TRP A 150 -6.88 -6.49 7.27
C TRP A 150 -7.78 -7.52 7.95
N GLU A 151 -8.94 -7.10 8.47
CA GLU A 151 -9.89 -7.99 9.13
C GLU A 151 -10.35 -9.13 8.21
N LYS A 152 -10.63 -8.81 6.93
CA LYS A 152 -10.98 -9.80 5.92
C LYS A 152 -9.82 -10.74 5.62
N ILE A 153 -8.65 -10.21 5.32
CA ILE A 153 -7.48 -11.01 4.93
C ILE A 153 -7.05 -11.90 6.09
N SER A 154 -6.95 -11.37 7.30
CA SER A 154 -6.58 -12.12 8.49
C SER A 154 -7.56 -13.24 8.80
N ARG A 155 -8.86 -13.00 8.61
CA ARG A 155 -9.90 -14.01 8.88
C ARG A 155 -9.78 -15.24 7.99
N TYR A 156 -9.42 -15.08 6.73
CA TYR A 156 -9.46 -16.15 5.73
C TYR A 156 -8.06 -16.66 5.32
N HIS A 157 -7.03 -15.86 5.54
CA HIS A 157 -5.66 -16.14 5.09
C HIS A 157 -4.61 -15.92 6.18
N GLY A 158 -5.03 -15.53 7.39
CA GLY A 158 -4.12 -15.27 8.50
C GLY A 158 -3.54 -16.56 9.08
N ALA A 159 -2.29 -16.50 9.49
CA ALA A 159 -1.64 -17.51 10.31
C ALA A 159 -1.81 -17.17 11.80
N ILE A 160 -1.70 -18.17 12.67
CA ILE A 160 -1.89 -18.03 14.15
C ILE A 160 -0.95 -16.98 14.75
N CYS A 161 0.23 -16.80 14.16
CA CYS A 161 1.24 -15.82 14.60
C CYS A 161 1.02 -14.39 14.09
N GLY A 162 -0.11 -14.11 13.42
CA GLY A 162 -0.49 -12.77 12.97
C GLY A 162 -0.05 -12.39 11.55
N GLY A 163 0.74 -13.24 10.87
CA GLY A 163 1.12 -13.03 9.46
C GLY A 163 0.15 -13.68 8.47
N LEU A 164 0.44 -13.56 7.19
CA LEU A 164 -0.22 -14.34 6.13
C LEU A 164 0.60 -15.59 5.80
N THR A 165 -0.04 -16.61 5.22
CA THR A 165 0.66 -17.84 4.80
C THR A 165 1.69 -17.56 3.70
N ALA A 166 2.79 -18.34 3.70
CA ALA A 166 3.98 -18.10 2.86
C ALA A 166 3.77 -18.43 1.39
N ASN A 167 2.88 -17.70 0.77
CA ASN A 167 2.70 -17.73 -0.68
C ASN A 167 2.49 -16.28 -1.10
N PRO A 168 3.07 -15.82 -2.22
CA PRO A 168 2.78 -14.48 -2.71
C PRO A 168 1.28 -14.26 -2.99
N MET A 169 0.52 -15.33 -3.21
CA MET A 169 -0.95 -15.27 -3.34
C MET A 169 -1.64 -15.42 -1.99
N LEU A 170 -2.91 -15.04 -1.94
CA LEU A 170 -3.79 -15.34 -0.81
C LEU A 170 -4.10 -16.84 -0.77
N ALA A 171 -3.34 -17.57 0.05
CA ALA A 171 -3.29 -19.03 0.02
C ALA A 171 -4.19 -19.74 1.06
N GLY A 172 -4.93 -18.99 1.87
CA GLY A 172 -5.72 -19.54 2.98
C GLY A 172 -4.89 -19.65 4.26
N GLY A 173 -5.49 -20.19 5.32
CA GLY A 173 -4.90 -20.28 6.66
C GLY A 173 -4.15 -21.60 6.94
N ASN A 174 -3.65 -22.32 5.93
CA ASN A 174 -2.94 -23.59 6.14
C ASN A 174 -1.53 -23.33 6.71
N PRO A 175 -1.24 -23.73 7.98
CA PRO A 175 0.04 -23.46 8.60
C PRO A 175 1.22 -24.20 7.96
N SER A 176 0.98 -25.26 7.16
CA SER A 176 2.04 -25.99 6.46
C SER A 176 2.69 -25.18 5.33
N THR A 177 2.08 -24.10 4.89
CA THR A 177 2.64 -23.22 3.83
C THR A 177 3.64 -22.20 4.37
N GLY A 178 3.81 -22.08 5.70
CA GLY A 178 4.68 -21.10 6.33
C GLY A 178 4.10 -19.67 6.34
N ILE A 179 4.94 -18.65 6.49
CA ILE A 179 4.54 -17.25 6.58
C ILE A 179 5.26 -16.42 5.53
N PHE A 180 4.54 -15.49 4.90
CA PHE A 180 5.09 -14.54 3.96
C PHE A 180 5.53 -13.25 4.68
N ASN A 181 6.83 -13.09 4.91
CA ASN A 181 7.39 -12.03 5.76
C ASN A 181 7.18 -10.62 5.21
N ASP A 182 7.24 -10.43 3.91
CA ASP A 182 7.10 -9.09 3.29
C ASP A 182 5.73 -8.47 3.60
N THR A 183 4.69 -9.31 3.59
CA THR A 183 3.33 -8.86 3.94
C THR A 183 3.23 -8.43 5.39
N LEU A 184 3.91 -9.14 6.30
CA LEU A 184 3.87 -8.81 7.74
C LEU A 184 4.46 -7.42 8.01
N GLY A 185 5.61 -7.10 7.41
CA GLY A 185 6.25 -5.79 7.57
C GLY A 185 5.37 -4.65 7.07
N ALA A 186 4.83 -4.77 5.87
CA ALA A 186 3.99 -3.74 5.28
C ALA A 186 2.67 -3.51 6.07
N TRP A 187 2.03 -4.57 6.57
CA TRP A 187 0.86 -4.42 7.42
C TRP A 187 1.17 -3.83 8.78
N ALA A 188 2.29 -4.21 9.41
CA ALA A 188 2.73 -3.60 10.67
C ALA A 188 2.95 -2.08 10.50
N GLU A 189 3.58 -1.65 9.42
CA GLU A 189 3.77 -0.23 9.12
C GLU A 189 2.43 0.49 8.89
N ALA A 190 1.50 -0.12 8.16
CA ALA A 190 0.16 0.43 7.96
C ALA A 190 -0.56 0.67 9.30
N PHE A 191 -0.49 -0.26 10.24
CA PHE A 191 -1.12 -0.10 11.55
C PHE A 191 -0.45 0.96 12.43
N VAL A 192 0.86 1.07 12.38
CA VAL A 192 1.60 2.14 13.07
C VAL A 192 1.20 3.51 12.52
N CYS A 193 1.17 3.66 11.20
CA CYS A 193 0.74 4.90 10.54
C CYS A 193 -0.71 5.28 10.89
N ALA A 194 -1.59 4.29 11.03
CA ALA A 194 -2.98 4.53 11.41
C ALA A 194 -3.20 4.80 12.91
N GLY A 195 -2.14 4.77 13.72
CA GLY A 195 -2.28 4.83 15.18
C GLY A 195 -2.93 3.59 15.80
N MET A 196 -2.97 2.49 15.06
CA MET A 196 -3.56 1.22 15.49
C MET A 196 -2.50 0.28 16.09
N GLY A 197 -1.51 0.81 16.79
CA GLY A 197 -0.36 0.06 17.31
C GLY A 197 -0.71 -1.16 18.17
N ALA A 198 -1.90 -1.18 18.76
CA ALA A 198 -2.41 -2.36 19.49
C ALA A 198 -2.73 -3.57 18.58
N HIS A 199 -2.76 -3.39 17.27
CA HIS A 199 -3.00 -4.45 16.30
C HIS A 199 -1.71 -4.93 15.59
N ALA A 200 -0.57 -4.25 15.86
CA ALA A 200 0.72 -4.54 15.22
C ALA A 200 1.61 -5.48 16.07
N VAL A 201 1.14 -5.91 17.24
CA VAL A 201 1.87 -6.78 18.19
C VAL A 201 1.18 -8.12 18.30
#